data_c5dc379a38a940db93633e3364b2a199
#
_entry.id   c5dc379a38a940db93633e3364b2a199
#
_cell.length_a   1.000
_cell.length_b   1.000
_cell.length_c   1.000
_cell.angle_alpha   90.00
_cell.angle_beta   90.00
_cell.angle_gamma   90.00
#
_symmetry.space_group_name_H-M   'P 1'
#
loop_
_entity.id
_entity.type
_entity.pdbx_description
1 polymer ?
#
loop_
_entity_poly.entity_id
_entity_poly.type
_entity_poly.pdbx_seq_one_letter_code
_entity_poly.pdbx_strand_id
1 'polypeptide(L)'
;MGLQAEETLEIADFDELSNYLRAHTRVFMEVEGKTFYLTHTDGYWRAQDCAVMNDKGHFTDCSDLVSTLSEFMALKWLDGKSVEEVYGDAKFYKSIQED
;
A
#
# COMPACT_ATOMS: atom_id res chain seq x y z
N MET A 1 -17.33 -11.66 -4.14
CA MET A 1 -17.35 -10.25 -4.43
C MET A 1 -16.00 -9.66 -4.23
N GLY A 2 -15.56 -8.84 -5.10
CA GLY A 2 -14.24 -8.27 -5.05
C GLY A 2 -14.22 -6.88 -4.45
N LEU A 3 -13.04 -6.30 -4.41
CA LEU A 3 -12.84 -4.91 -4.04
C LEU A 3 -12.87 -4.07 -5.32
N GLN A 4 -13.50 -2.91 -5.24
CA GLN A 4 -13.55 -1.99 -6.37
C GLN A 4 -12.80 -0.71 -6.01
N ALA A 5 -11.88 -0.32 -6.89
CA ALA A 5 -11.18 0.95 -6.72
C ALA A 5 -12.11 2.10 -7.10
N GLU A 6 -12.23 3.08 -6.23
CA GLU A 6 -13.07 4.24 -6.47
C GLU A 6 -12.41 5.25 -7.40
N GLU A 7 -11.12 5.48 -7.23
CA GLU A 7 -10.42 6.52 -7.96
C GLU A 7 -8.95 6.17 -8.09
N THR A 8 -8.45 6.15 -9.33
CA THR A 8 -7.04 5.90 -9.58
C THR A 8 -6.25 7.19 -9.38
N LEU A 9 -5.16 7.11 -8.62
CA LEU A 9 -4.24 8.22 -8.45
C LEU A 9 -3.22 8.22 -9.58
N GLU A 10 -2.95 9.38 -10.13
CA GLU A 10 -1.91 9.52 -11.13
C GLU A 10 -0.59 9.81 -10.43
N ILE A 11 0.27 8.82 -10.40
CA ILE A 11 1.60 8.91 -9.79
C ILE A 11 2.62 8.94 -10.92
N ALA A 12 3.17 10.11 -11.19
CA ALA A 12 4.08 10.29 -12.32
C ALA A 12 5.48 9.72 -12.02
N ASP A 13 5.93 9.80 -10.76
CA ASP A 13 7.24 9.31 -10.37
C ASP A 13 7.22 8.91 -8.89
N PHE A 14 8.35 8.36 -8.44
CA PHE A 14 8.46 7.86 -7.06
C PHE A 14 8.39 8.99 -6.03
N ASP A 15 8.93 10.16 -6.34
CA ASP A 15 8.86 11.31 -5.42
C ASP A 15 7.41 11.75 -5.20
N GLU A 16 6.59 11.70 -6.23
CA GLU A 16 5.18 12.04 -6.13
C GLU A 16 4.44 11.06 -5.21
N LEU A 17 4.73 9.77 -5.31
CA LEU A 17 4.18 8.76 -4.41
C LEU A 17 4.61 9.04 -2.97
N SER A 18 5.89 9.31 -2.74
CA SER A 18 6.40 9.61 -1.41
C SER A 18 5.74 10.85 -0.82
N ASN A 19 5.57 11.90 -1.60
CA ASN A 19 4.92 13.12 -1.15
C ASN A 19 3.45 12.87 -0.83
N TYR A 20 2.76 12.07 -1.63
CA TYR A 20 1.38 11.70 -1.36
C TYR A 20 1.24 10.99 -0.01
N LEU A 21 2.11 10.02 0.25
CA LEU A 21 2.08 9.26 1.50
C LEU A 21 2.41 10.12 2.71
N ARG A 22 3.31 11.09 2.57
CA ARG A 22 3.61 12.03 3.67
C ARG A 22 2.41 12.91 4.00
N ALA A 23 1.62 13.26 2.99
CA ALA A 23 0.46 14.12 3.19
C ALA A 23 -0.78 13.35 3.67
N HIS A 24 -0.97 12.13 3.21
CA HIS A 24 -2.22 11.38 3.45
C HIS A 24 -2.04 10.14 4.30
N THR A 25 -0.83 9.64 4.48
CA THR A 25 -0.45 8.49 5.32
C THR A 25 -1.15 7.18 4.99
N ARG A 26 -1.79 7.06 3.83
CA ARG A 26 -2.42 5.82 3.37
C ARG A 26 -2.68 5.86 1.87
N VAL A 27 -2.62 4.69 1.25
CA VAL A 27 -2.96 4.52 -0.16
C VAL A 27 -3.19 3.04 -0.42
N PHE A 28 -4.03 2.71 -1.39
CA PHE A 28 -4.17 1.34 -1.86
C PHE A 28 -3.30 1.15 -3.10
N MET A 29 -2.61 0.02 -3.17
CA MET A 29 -1.72 -0.30 -4.28
C MET A 29 -2.10 -1.63 -4.88
N GLU A 30 -2.30 -1.66 -6.21
CA GLU A 30 -2.54 -2.89 -6.94
C GLU A 30 -1.32 -3.23 -7.79
N VAL A 31 -0.77 -4.41 -7.60
CA VAL A 31 0.37 -4.91 -8.37
C VAL A 31 0.23 -6.41 -8.54
N GLU A 32 0.46 -6.89 -9.78
CA GLU A 32 0.39 -8.32 -10.11
C GLU A 32 -0.93 -8.98 -9.68
N GLY A 33 -2.05 -8.25 -9.83
CA GLY A 33 -3.37 -8.76 -9.49
C GLY A 33 -3.70 -8.80 -8.01
N LYS A 34 -2.83 -8.27 -7.17
CA LYS A 34 -3.03 -8.21 -5.72
C LYS A 34 -3.17 -6.77 -5.26
N THR A 35 -4.03 -6.54 -4.28
CA THR A 35 -4.25 -5.21 -3.71
C THR A 35 -3.73 -5.17 -2.29
N PHE A 36 -2.95 -4.14 -2.00
CA PHE A 36 -2.36 -3.91 -0.68
C PHE A 36 -2.75 -2.55 -0.15
N TYR A 37 -2.86 -2.45 1.17
CA TYR A 37 -3.12 -1.18 1.86
C TYR A 37 -1.84 -0.73 2.54
N LEU A 38 -1.30 0.40 2.08
CA LEU A 38 -0.08 0.97 2.62
C LEU A 38 -0.49 2.09 3.58
N THR A 39 -0.09 2.00 4.84
CA THR A 39 -0.58 2.93 5.85
C THR A 39 0.45 3.21 6.94
N HIS A 40 0.32 4.39 7.56
CA HIS A 40 1.06 4.77 8.76
C HIS A 40 0.08 4.76 9.92
N THR A 41 0.20 3.77 10.80
CA THR A 41 -0.71 3.57 11.92
C THR A 41 0.09 3.24 13.18
N ASP A 42 -0.29 3.82 14.31
CA ASP A 42 0.37 3.59 15.61
C ASP A 42 1.87 3.89 15.58
N GLY A 43 2.27 4.87 14.76
CA GLY A 43 3.67 5.29 14.66
C GLY A 43 4.52 4.49 13.69
N TYR A 44 3.94 3.57 12.95
CA TYR A 44 4.68 2.70 12.02
C TYR A 44 4.06 2.65 10.64
N TRP A 45 4.92 2.58 9.62
CA TRP A 45 4.50 2.26 8.27
C TRP A 45 4.39 0.75 8.11
N ARG A 46 3.36 0.31 7.40
CA ARG A 46 3.14 -1.11 7.13
C ARG A 46 2.33 -1.31 5.87
N ALA A 47 2.43 -2.50 5.30
CA ALA A 47 1.56 -2.93 4.22
C ALA A 47 0.64 -4.03 4.73
N GLN A 48 -0.61 -4.00 4.29
CA GLN A 48 -1.62 -5.01 4.65
C GLN A 48 -2.18 -5.62 3.38
N ASP A 49 -2.42 -6.93 3.41
CA ASP A 49 -2.99 -7.65 2.27
C ASP A 49 -4.52 -7.52 2.33
N CYS A 50 -5.10 -6.88 1.31
CA CYS A 50 -6.55 -6.65 1.26
C CYS A 50 -7.34 -7.93 0.99
N ALA A 51 -6.70 -9.00 0.55
CA ALA A 51 -7.37 -10.28 0.29
C ALA A 51 -7.50 -11.13 1.56
N VAL A 52 -6.77 -10.79 2.62
CA VAL A 52 -6.74 -11.58 3.86
C VAL A 52 -7.20 -10.70 5.02
N MET A 53 -8.31 -11.06 5.64
CA MET A 53 -8.84 -10.34 6.80
C MET A 53 -8.71 -11.22 8.05
N ASN A 54 -8.44 -10.57 9.18
CA ASN A 54 -8.42 -11.27 10.46
C ASN A 54 -9.85 -11.43 11.01
N ASP A 55 -9.98 -12.06 12.19
CA ASP A 55 -11.28 -12.33 12.79
C ASP A 55 -12.08 -11.06 13.12
N LYS A 56 -11.42 -9.92 13.18
CA LYS A 56 -12.06 -8.65 13.47
C LYS A 56 -12.47 -7.88 12.21
N GLY A 57 -12.26 -8.47 11.03
CA GLY A 57 -12.59 -7.83 9.76
C GLY A 57 -11.57 -6.81 9.29
N HIS A 58 -10.37 -6.82 9.86
CA HIS A 58 -9.28 -5.93 9.46
C HIS A 58 -8.32 -6.66 8.52
N PHE A 59 -7.71 -5.91 7.61
CA PHE A 59 -6.69 -6.48 6.73
C PHE A 59 -5.50 -6.99 7.55
N THR A 60 -4.84 -8.00 7.04
CA THR A 60 -3.72 -8.64 7.73
C THR A 60 -2.39 -8.01 7.29
N ASP A 61 -1.53 -7.69 8.26
CA ASP A 61 -0.20 -7.16 7.96
C ASP A 61 0.61 -8.17 7.15
N CYS A 62 1.20 -7.71 6.06
CA CYS A 62 2.05 -8.54 5.21
C CYS A 62 3.48 -7.99 5.07
N SER A 63 3.82 -6.98 5.87
CA SER A 63 5.17 -6.43 5.91
C SER A 63 5.59 -6.21 7.35
N ASP A 64 6.89 -6.00 7.56
CA ASP A 64 7.40 -5.56 8.85
C ASP A 64 6.92 -4.14 9.15
N LEU A 65 6.89 -3.78 10.42
CA LEU A 65 6.57 -2.44 10.87
C LEU A 65 7.87 -1.63 10.91
N VAL A 66 7.88 -0.50 10.22
CA VAL A 66 9.06 0.38 10.18
C VAL A 66 8.65 1.80 10.52
N SER A 67 9.56 2.55 11.12
CA SER A 67 9.23 3.86 11.69
C SER A 67 9.29 5.01 10.69
N THR A 68 9.97 4.85 9.55
CA THR A 68 10.08 5.91 8.56
C THR A 68 9.57 5.48 7.20
N LEU A 69 9.11 6.46 6.42
CA LEU A 69 8.64 6.20 5.06
C LEU A 69 9.78 5.70 4.18
N SER A 70 10.98 6.26 4.33
CA SER A 70 12.13 5.83 3.55
C SER A 70 12.45 4.35 3.76
N GLU A 71 12.40 3.90 5.02
CA GLU A 71 12.60 2.49 5.33
C GLU A 71 11.51 1.62 4.70
N PHE A 72 10.26 2.08 4.78
CA PHE A 72 9.13 1.34 4.21
C PHE A 72 9.25 1.19 2.70
N MET A 73 9.63 2.26 2.01
CA MET A 73 9.77 2.23 0.55
C MET A 73 10.89 1.31 0.09
N ALA A 74 11.92 1.13 0.91
CA ALA A 74 13.04 0.24 0.61
C ALA A 74 12.85 -1.17 1.14
N LEU A 75 11.84 -1.40 1.98
CA LEU A 75 11.57 -2.70 2.58
C LEU A 75 11.11 -3.70 1.52
N LYS A 76 11.76 -4.86 1.49
CA LYS A 76 11.49 -5.88 0.46
C LYS A 76 10.46 -6.89 0.97
N TRP A 77 9.19 -6.52 0.90
CA TRP A 77 8.09 -7.35 1.35
C TRP A 77 7.26 -7.94 0.21
N LEU A 78 7.54 -7.55 -1.05
CA LEU A 78 6.80 -7.99 -2.24
C LEU A 78 7.61 -9.08 -2.97
N ASP A 79 7.71 -10.26 -2.39
CA ASP A 79 8.50 -11.37 -2.95
C ASP A 79 9.95 -10.94 -3.26
N GLY A 80 10.58 -10.27 -2.29
CA GLY A 80 11.94 -9.80 -2.41
C GLY A 80 12.08 -8.46 -3.11
N LYS A 81 10.98 -7.77 -3.39
CA LYS A 81 10.96 -6.45 -4.02
C LYS A 81 10.36 -5.41 -3.10
N SER A 82 10.80 -4.17 -3.26
CA SER A 82 10.28 -3.04 -2.51
C SER A 82 9.25 -2.27 -3.33
N VAL A 83 8.51 -1.37 -2.65
CA VAL A 83 7.58 -0.45 -3.33
C VAL A 83 8.34 0.39 -4.35
N GLU A 84 9.53 0.84 -4.01
CA GLU A 84 10.37 1.63 -4.92
C GLU A 84 10.70 0.87 -6.21
N GLU A 85 10.87 -0.43 -6.12
CA GLU A 85 11.18 -1.26 -7.28
C GLU A 85 9.96 -1.52 -8.16
N VAL A 86 8.74 -1.55 -7.59
CA VAL A 86 7.55 -1.97 -8.33
C VAL A 86 6.57 -0.86 -8.64
N TYR A 87 6.76 0.37 -8.13
CA TYR A 87 5.75 1.42 -8.27
C TYR A 87 5.38 1.70 -9.73
N GLY A 88 6.31 1.56 -10.65
CA GLY A 88 6.06 1.79 -12.07
C GLY A 88 5.12 0.77 -12.71
N ASP A 89 5.00 -0.41 -12.11
CA ASP A 89 4.11 -1.47 -12.57
C ASP A 89 2.84 -1.56 -11.73
N ALA A 90 2.69 -0.70 -10.73
CA ALA A 90 1.56 -0.72 -9.82
C ALA A 90 0.58 0.40 -10.13
N LYS A 91 -0.67 0.20 -9.71
CA LYS A 91 -1.69 1.24 -9.73
C LYS A 91 -2.00 1.64 -8.31
N PHE A 92 -2.28 2.92 -8.09
CA PHE A 92 -2.56 3.46 -6.76
C PHE A 92 -3.95 4.06 -6.71
N TYR A 93 -4.64 3.88 -5.58
CA TYR A 93 -6.01 4.35 -5.40
C TYR A 93 -6.16 5.03 -4.05
N LYS A 94 -6.99 6.08 -3.98
CA LYS A 94 -7.29 6.77 -2.72
C LYS A 94 -8.06 5.87 -1.78
N SER A 95 -8.99 5.09 -2.33
CA SER A 95 -9.81 4.18 -1.56
C SER A 95 -10.29 3.05 -2.44
N ILE A 96 -10.77 2.00 -1.81
CA ILE A 96 -11.43 0.90 -2.50
C ILE A 96 -12.78 0.67 -1.83
N GLN A 97 -13.71 0.12 -2.59
CA GLN A 97 -15.04 -0.19 -2.10
C GLN A 97 -15.21 -1.71 -2.09
N GLU A 98 -15.71 -2.21 -0.98
CA GLU A 98 -15.97 -3.64 -0.82
C GLU A 98 -17.40 -3.95 -1.24
N ASP A 99 -17.56 -4.91 -2.14
CA ASP A 99 -18.89 -5.34 -2.61
C ASP A 99 -19.51 -6.37 -1.68
#